data_8e8cffec4950e7a16c04952f6b0fc87b
#
_entry.id   8e8cffec4950e7a16c04952f6b0fc87b
#
_cell.length_a   1.000
_cell.length_b   1.000
_cell.length_c   1.000
_cell.angle_alpha   90.00
_cell.angle_beta   90.00
_cell.angle_gamma   90.00
#
_symmetry.space_group_name_H-M   'P 1'
#
loop_
_entity.id
_entity.type
_entity.pdbx_description
1 polymer ?
#
loop_
_entity_poly.entity_id
_entity_poly.type
_entity_poly.pdbx_seq_one_letter_code
_entity_poly.pdbx_strand_id
1 'polypeptide(L)'
;MLATVLADYPIDADRGKLTGISFFLNAVGALLFFAVLTRLPAMYQGFGATETEAGRFAYLTIAAVCVVSALIMLGLKAGAPDQVTERLPLTVLLRQGLSAGKRPRIALAYAASFAARADLVIVALFLSLWVQTAALADGATVTEATSRQGALFGIVQGSAMLWAPFFGWLADKIDRVTLVIMATVLSVAGYGWMGLTPDPAVGGAAFGAAALLGIGQASGILASQVLIAQEAPGAIRGAVIGMVGFFGALGILAISKIGGIAFDAWRPGAPFIIMAGANVLLLAYAIWVRTRSSSRDHLASV
;
A
#
# COMPACT_ATOMS: atom_id res chain seq x y z
N MET A 1 8.35 2.30 12.58
CA MET A 1 9.72 1.85 12.94
C MET A 1 10.66 1.82 11.74
N LEU A 2 10.40 1.12 10.65
CA LEU A 2 11.32 1.08 9.49
C LEU A 2 11.62 2.48 8.93
N ALA A 3 10.62 3.34 8.82
CA ALA A 3 10.76 4.71 8.35
C ALA A 3 11.63 5.60 9.27
N THR A 4 11.60 5.37 10.58
CA THR A 4 12.47 6.06 11.55
C THR A 4 13.91 5.58 11.45
N VAL A 5 14.13 4.28 11.34
CA VAL A 5 15.48 3.71 11.15
C VAL A 5 16.11 4.21 9.84
N LEU A 6 15.33 4.26 8.75
CA LEU A 6 15.76 4.81 7.46
C LEU A 6 15.98 6.33 7.48
N ALA A 7 15.37 7.04 8.41
CA ALA A 7 15.57 8.48 8.58
C ALA A 7 16.80 8.82 9.42
N ASP A 8 17.12 7.98 10.43
CA ASP A 8 18.12 8.30 11.46
C ASP A 8 19.51 7.72 11.19
N TYR A 9 19.61 6.61 10.42
CA TYR A 9 20.88 5.91 10.22
C TYR A 9 21.68 6.29 8.96
N PRO A 10 21.06 6.64 7.80
CA PRO A 10 21.85 6.89 6.59
C PRO A 10 22.34 8.32 6.44
N ILE A 11 23.56 8.45 5.94
CA ILE A 11 24.06 9.70 5.36
C ILE A 11 23.19 10.03 4.14
N ASP A 12 22.89 11.31 3.92
CA ASP A 12 21.94 11.77 2.88
C ASP A 12 22.21 11.21 1.47
N ALA A 13 23.48 10.95 1.14
CA ALA A 13 23.90 10.39 -0.15
C ALA A 13 23.43 8.94 -0.41
N ASP A 14 23.22 8.13 0.64
CA ASP A 14 22.87 6.71 0.52
C ASP A 14 21.42 6.41 0.91
N ARG A 15 20.66 7.43 1.31
CA ARG A 15 19.26 7.30 1.76
C ARG A 15 18.37 6.69 0.69
N GLY A 16 18.53 7.08 -0.58
CA GLY A 16 17.78 6.53 -1.71
C GLY A 16 18.05 5.04 -1.94
N LYS A 17 19.32 4.63 -1.91
CA LYS A 17 19.72 3.23 -2.08
C LYS A 17 19.18 2.35 -0.94
N LEU A 18 19.31 2.81 0.31
CA LEU A 18 18.82 2.07 1.49
C LEU A 18 17.29 1.96 1.50
N THR A 19 16.60 3.01 1.07
CA THR A 19 15.15 2.96 0.89
C THR A 19 14.76 1.94 -0.18
N GLY A 20 15.44 1.94 -1.33
CA GLY A 20 15.22 0.97 -2.41
C GLY A 20 15.49 -0.48 -1.97
N ILE A 21 16.61 -0.72 -1.28
CA ILE A 21 16.94 -2.04 -0.72
C ILE A 21 15.87 -2.48 0.30
N SER A 22 15.41 -1.58 1.17
CA SER A 22 14.38 -1.88 2.16
C SER A 22 13.06 -2.24 1.51
N PHE A 23 12.67 -1.56 0.43
CA PHE A 23 11.49 -1.90 -0.37
C PHE A 23 11.63 -3.27 -1.03
N PHE A 24 12.77 -3.53 -1.65
CA PHE A 24 13.06 -4.83 -2.26
C PHE A 24 13.00 -5.96 -1.23
N LEU A 25 13.67 -5.81 -0.09
CA LEU A 25 13.66 -6.80 0.99
C LEU A 25 12.26 -7.00 1.57
N ASN A 26 11.46 -5.94 1.68
CA ASN A 26 10.06 -6.03 2.10
C ASN A 26 9.22 -6.85 1.10
N ALA A 27 9.40 -6.61 -0.20
CA ALA A 27 8.72 -7.36 -1.26
C ALA A 27 9.14 -8.84 -1.28
N VAL A 28 10.45 -9.12 -1.16
CA VAL A 28 10.98 -10.49 -1.04
C VAL A 28 10.42 -11.17 0.20
N GLY A 29 10.41 -10.46 1.34
CA GLY A 29 9.83 -10.95 2.59
C GLY A 29 8.36 -11.31 2.45
N ALA A 30 7.57 -10.46 1.79
CA ALA A 30 6.16 -10.71 1.52
C ALA A 30 5.95 -11.94 0.62
N LEU A 31 6.73 -12.08 -0.46
CA LEU A 31 6.66 -13.24 -1.34
C LEU A 31 7.01 -14.55 -0.62
N LEU A 32 8.10 -14.55 0.16
CA LEU A 32 8.50 -15.72 0.96
C LEU A 32 7.42 -16.05 2.01
N PHE A 33 6.88 -15.03 2.67
CA PHE A 33 5.80 -15.18 3.64
C PHE A 33 4.59 -15.87 2.99
N PHE A 34 4.11 -15.37 1.86
CA PHE A 34 2.98 -16.00 1.16
C PHE A 34 3.32 -17.40 0.63
N ALA A 35 4.49 -17.59 0.02
CA ALA A 35 4.89 -18.87 -0.55
C ALA A 35 5.04 -19.99 0.53
N VAL A 36 5.54 -19.63 1.70
CA VAL A 36 5.78 -20.58 2.80
C VAL A 36 4.52 -20.74 3.66
N LEU A 37 3.91 -19.64 4.09
CA LEU A 37 2.81 -19.68 5.07
C LEU A 37 1.54 -20.28 4.53
N THR A 38 1.24 -20.08 3.25
CA THR A 38 0.06 -20.74 2.62
C THR A 38 0.21 -22.25 2.54
N ARG A 39 1.44 -22.76 2.57
CA ARG A 39 1.75 -24.20 2.53
C ARG A 39 1.92 -24.85 3.90
N LEU A 40 2.14 -24.05 4.96
CA LEU A 40 2.37 -24.60 6.32
C LEU A 40 1.25 -25.49 6.81
N PRO A 41 -0.05 -25.17 6.69
CA PRO A 41 -1.11 -26.06 7.14
C PRO A 41 -1.08 -27.41 6.42
N ALA A 42 -0.87 -27.40 5.10
CA ALA A 42 -0.77 -28.64 4.31
C ALA A 42 0.47 -29.47 4.69
N MET A 43 1.59 -28.83 4.99
CA MET A 43 2.80 -29.51 5.47
C MET A 43 2.56 -30.17 6.83
N TYR A 44 1.92 -29.48 7.80
CA TYR A 44 1.62 -30.04 9.10
C TYR A 44 0.60 -31.16 9.03
N GLN A 45 -0.39 -31.10 8.14
CA GLN A 45 -1.29 -32.22 7.85
C GLN A 45 -0.54 -33.44 7.28
N GLY A 46 0.45 -33.20 6.40
CA GLY A 46 1.34 -34.26 5.89
C GLY A 46 2.17 -34.94 6.98
N PHE A 47 2.41 -34.29 8.11
CA PHE A 47 3.03 -34.87 9.32
C PHE A 47 2.03 -35.51 10.29
N GLY A 48 0.75 -35.64 9.91
CA GLY A 48 -0.28 -36.28 10.70
C GLY A 48 -1.07 -35.36 11.65
N ALA A 49 -0.91 -34.07 11.56
CA ALA A 49 -1.72 -33.12 12.34
C ALA A 49 -3.15 -33.04 11.78
N THR A 50 -4.13 -32.88 12.67
CA THR A 50 -5.51 -32.57 12.28
C THR A 50 -5.60 -31.20 11.67
N GLU A 51 -6.67 -30.90 10.92
CA GLU A 51 -6.85 -29.59 10.25
C GLU A 51 -6.75 -28.41 11.23
N THR A 52 -7.36 -28.56 12.42
CA THR A 52 -7.31 -27.53 13.48
C THR A 52 -5.91 -27.37 14.07
N GLU A 53 -5.20 -28.47 14.30
CA GLU A 53 -3.83 -28.45 14.82
C GLU A 53 -2.86 -27.87 13.79
N ALA A 54 -3.00 -28.20 12.52
CA ALA A 54 -2.20 -27.67 11.44
C ALA A 54 -2.34 -26.14 11.34
N GLY A 55 -3.56 -25.60 11.51
CA GLY A 55 -3.80 -24.17 11.62
C GLY A 55 -3.09 -23.55 12.83
N ARG A 56 -3.20 -24.17 14.02
CA ARG A 56 -2.49 -23.69 15.24
C ARG A 56 -0.98 -23.69 15.06
N PHE A 57 -0.40 -24.73 14.50
CA PHE A 57 1.04 -24.81 14.28
C PHE A 57 1.53 -23.79 13.26
N ALA A 58 0.73 -23.49 12.22
CA ALA A 58 1.02 -22.42 11.28
C ALA A 58 1.09 -21.04 11.99
N TYR A 59 0.11 -20.72 12.84
CA TYR A 59 0.14 -19.48 13.63
C TYR A 59 1.29 -19.41 14.63
N LEU A 60 1.62 -20.53 15.30
CA LEU A 60 2.77 -20.60 16.20
C LEU A 60 4.09 -20.39 15.46
N THR A 61 4.22 -20.91 14.25
CA THR A 61 5.39 -20.68 13.39
C THR A 61 5.54 -19.20 13.06
N ILE A 62 4.45 -18.52 12.71
CA ILE A 62 4.44 -17.07 12.49
C ILE A 62 4.89 -16.32 13.74
N ALA A 63 4.33 -16.69 14.90
CA ALA A 63 4.69 -16.07 16.17
C ALA A 63 6.18 -16.26 16.48
N ALA A 64 6.74 -17.45 16.24
CA ALA A 64 8.16 -17.73 16.42
C ALA A 64 9.03 -16.85 15.50
N VAL A 65 8.67 -16.68 14.23
CA VAL A 65 9.36 -15.79 13.30
C VAL A 65 9.31 -14.33 13.78
N CYS A 66 8.17 -13.89 14.31
CA CYS A 66 8.05 -12.53 14.88
C CYS A 66 8.97 -12.36 16.11
N VAL A 67 9.04 -13.35 17.00
CA VAL A 67 9.93 -13.32 18.17
C VAL A 67 11.40 -13.27 17.75
N VAL A 68 11.81 -14.11 16.80
CA VAL A 68 13.17 -14.11 16.26
C VAL A 68 13.52 -12.75 15.64
N SER A 69 12.61 -12.18 14.87
CA SER A 69 12.77 -10.85 14.27
C SER A 69 12.90 -9.76 15.34
N ALA A 70 12.12 -9.85 16.42
CA ALA A 70 12.21 -8.91 17.55
C ALA A 70 13.56 -9.03 18.27
N LEU A 71 14.08 -10.25 18.47
CA LEU A 71 15.39 -10.49 19.08
C LEU A 71 16.52 -9.92 18.23
N ILE A 72 16.46 -10.08 16.90
CA ILE A 72 17.43 -9.49 15.98
C ILE A 72 17.42 -7.96 16.09
N MET A 73 16.24 -7.34 16.26
CA MET A 73 16.10 -5.90 16.45
C MET A 73 16.74 -5.37 17.75
N LEU A 74 16.89 -6.20 18.79
CA LEU A 74 17.59 -5.82 20.01
C LEU A 74 19.10 -5.60 19.79
N GLY A 75 19.67 -6.17 18.72
CA GLY A 75 21.06 -5.95 18.32
C GLY A 75 21.33 -4.62 17.60
N LEU A 76 20.29 -3.85 17.27
CA LEU A 76 20.45 -2.53 16.67
C LEU A 76 21.04 -1.56 17.70
N LYS A 77 22.16 -0.88 17.33
CA LYS A 77 22.72 0.21 18.14
C LYS A 77 21.65 1.28 18.36
N ALA A 78 21.48 1.69 19.62
CA ALA A 78 20.72 2.88 19.92
C ALA A 78 21.37 4.07 19.20
N GLY A 79 20.66 4.73 18.30
CA GLY A 79 21.11 5.98 17.70
C GLY A 79 21.32 7.00 18.81
N ALA A 80 22.37 7.85 18.68
CA ALA A 80 22.54 8.96 19.60
C ALA A 80 21.24 9.81 19.52
N PRO A 81 20.60 10.11 20.66
CA PRO A 81 19.47 11.00 20.63
C PRO A 81 19.99 12.38 20.21
N ASP A 82 19.72 12.77 18.97
CA ASP A 82 19.80 14.18 18.63
C ASP A 82 18.96 14.95 19.63
N GLN A 83 19.54 16.01 20.15
CA GLN A 83 19.06 16.90 21.19
C GLN A 83 17.55 16.77 21.45
N VAL A 84 17.21 16.40 22.69
CA VAL A 84 15.82 16.26 23.18
C VAL A 84 15.08 17.57 22.87
N THR A 85 14.55 17.69 21.69
CA THR A 85 13.60 18.75 21.35
C THR A 85 12.40 18.51 22.27
N GLU A 86 11.97 19.54 23.01
CA GLU A 86 10.82 19.46 23.90
C GLU A 86 9.69 18.66 23.27
N ARG A 87 9.23 17.62 23.97
CA ARG A 87 8.13 16.78 23.48
C ARG A 87 6.87 17.62 23.43
N LEU A 88 6.53 18.12 22.25
CA LEU A 88 5.31 18.88 22.04
C LEU A 88 4.09 18.01 22.41
N PRO A 89 3.07 18.57 23.08
CA PRO A 89 1.82 17.89 23.36
C PRO A 89 1.18 17.34 22.06
N LEU A 90 0.54 16.18 22.14
CA LEU A 90 -0.12 15.54 21.00
C LEU A 90 -1.11 16.46 20.30
N THR A 91 -1.84 17.28 21.07
CA THR A 91 -2.79 18.26 20.54
C THR A 91 -2.12 19.32 19.65
N VAL A 92 -0.92 19.75 20.02
CA VAL A 92 -0.12 20.69 19.23
C VAL A 92 0.35 20.04 17.92
N LEU A 93 0.85 18.80 17.99
CA LEU A 93 1.28 18.03 16.82
C LEU A 93 0.13 17.78 15.84
N LEU A 94 -1.05 17.39 16.35
CA LEU A 94 -2.26 17.21 15.53
C LEU A 94 -2.68 18.51 14.85
N ARG A 95 -2.68 19.64 15.61
CA ARG A 95 -3.03 20.95 15.06
C ARG A 95 -2.04 21.39 13.99
N GLN A 96 -0.74 21.21 14.22
CA GLN A 96 0.30 21.52 13.23
C GLN A 96 0.16 20.67 11.97
N GLY A 97 -0.03 19.36 12.11
CA GLY A 97 -0.22 18.44 11.00
C GLY A 97 -1.47 18.75 10.17
N LEU A 98 -2.61 19.03 10.83
CA LEU A 98 -3.84 19.44 10.14
C LEU A 98 -3.67 20.81 9.45
N SER A 99 -3.02 21.78 10.11
CA SER A 99 -2.80 23.10 9.53
C SER A 99 -1.87 23.06 8.30
N ALA A 100 -0.92 22.13 8.26
CA ALA A 100 -0.08 21.88 7.11
C ALA A 100 -0.90 21.47 5.86
N GLY A 101 -2.03 20.81 6.05
CA GLY A 101 -2.99 20.48 4.98
C GLY A 101 -3.63 21.68 4.28
N LYS A 102 -3.45 22.91 4.78
CA LYS A 102 -3.82 24.14 4.04
C LYS A 102 -2.94 24.34 2.80
N ARG A 103 -1.76 23.73 2.74
CA ARG A 103 -0.91 23.70 1.55
C ARG A 103 -1.43 22.65 0.58
N PRO A 104 -1.81 22.99 -0.68
CA PRO A 104 -2.46 22.05 -1.60
C PRO A 104 -1.64 20.77 -1.87
N ARG A 105 -0.30 20.86 -1.93
CA ARG A 105 0.57 19.70 -2.15
C ARG A 105 0.58 18.75 -0.94
N ILE A 106 0.52 19.28 0.29
CA ILE A 106 0.44 18.45 1.51
C ILE A 106 -0.95 17.82 1.61
N ALA A 107 -2.02 18.57 1.31
CA ALA A 107 -3.37 18.01 1.25
C ALA A 107 -3.50 16.90 0.20
N LEU A 108 -2.84 17.07 -0.96
CA LEU A 108 -2.75 16.02 -1.98
C LEU A 108 -2.03 14.77 -1.43
N ALA A 109 -0.95 14.94 -0.66
CA ALA A 109 -0.27 13.81 -0.05
C ALA A 109 -1.14 13.07 0.99
N TYR A 110 -1.97 13.80 1.75
CA TYR A 110 -2.94 13.18 2.67
C TYR A 110 -4.02 12.39 1.92
N ALA A 111 -4.58 12.98 0.85
CA ALA A 111 -5.56 12.30 0.01
C ALA A 111 -4.96 11.09 -0.72
N ALA A 112 -3.73 11.20 -1.23
CA ALA A 112 -3.01 10.09 -1.84
C ALA A 112 -2.72 8.96 -0.83
N SER A 113 -2.38 9.29 0.42
CA SER A 113 -2.19 8.29 1.47
C SER A 113 -3.49 7.59 1.86
N PHE A 114 -4.60 8.32 1.90
CA PHE A 114 -5.93 7.74 2.11
C PHE A 114 -6.23 6.67 1.05
N ALA A 115 -6.05 7.00 -0.24
CA ALA A 115 -6.25 6.07 -1.34
C ALA A 115 -5.28 4.88 -1.27
N ALA A 116 -3.97 5.13 -1.16
CA ALA A 116 -2.94 4.09 -1.16
C ALA A 116 -3.07 3.09 0.00
N ARG A 117 -3.62 3.49 1.15
CA ARG A 117 -3.88 2.58 2.26
C ARG A 117 -5.20 1.83 2.12
N ALA A 118 -6.23 2.46 1.55
CA ALA A 118 -7.47 1.80 1.18
C ALA A 118 -7.23 0.68 0.15
N ASP A 119 -6.34 0.92 -0.82
CA ASP A 119 -5.93 -0.05 -1.84
C ASP A 119 -5.42 -1.37 -1.24
N LEU A 120 -4.67 -1.32 -0.14
CA LEU A 120 -4.17 -2.51 0.54
C LEU A 120 -5.31 -3.44 1.01
N VAL A 121 -6.38 -2.86 1.53
CA VAL A 121 -7.55 -3.63 2.00
C VAL A 121 -8.30 -4.24 0.83
N ILE A 122 -8.46 -3.51 -0.27
CA ILE A 122 -9.15 -4.01 -1.46
C ILE A 122 -8.44 -5.25 -2.00
N VAL A 123 -7.13 -5.19 -2.17
CA VAL A 123 -6.36 -6.30 -2.72
C VAL A 123 -6.26 -7.46 -1.72
N ALA A 124 -5.98 -7.20 -0.45
CA ALA A 124 -5.78 -8.26 0.52
C ALA A 124 -7.10 -8.97 0.92
N LEU A 125 -8.19 -8.22 1.07
CA LEU A 125 -9.46 -8.74 1.57
C LEU A 125 -10.45 -9.02 0.44
N PHE A 126 -10.84 -8.00 -0.32
CA PHE A 126 -11.94 -8.12 -1.28
C PHE A 126 -11.57 -8.95 -2.51
N LEU A 127 -10.34 -8.84 -3.02
CA LEU A 127 -9.89 -9.70 -4.11
C LEU A 127 -9.87 -11.16 -3.68
N SER A 128 -9.31 -11.43 -2.50
CA SER A 128 -9.23 -12.77 -1.94
C SER A 128 -10.62 -13.39 -1.74
N LEU A 129 -11.53 -12.64 -1.13
CA LEU A 129 -12.90 -13.09 -0.89
C LEU A 129 -13.65 -13.33 -2.20
N TRP A 130 -13.53 -12.41 -3.17
CA TRP A 130 -14.22 -12.53 -4.45
C TRP A 130 -13.76 -13.75 -5.25
N VAL A 131 -12.44 -13.97 -5.36
CA VAL A 131 -11.90 -15.14 -6.08
C VAL A 131 -12.32 -16.43 -5.43
N GLN A 132 -12.27 -16.51 -4.09
CA GLN A 132 -12.70 -17.70 -3.37
C GLN A 132 -14.19 -17.99 -3.56
N THR A 133 -15.06 -16.98 -3.38
CA THR A 133 -16.50 -17.15 -3.52
C THR A 133 -16.90 -17.51 -4.94
N ALA A 134 -16.27 -16.90 -5.96
CA ALA A 134 -16.51 -17.23 -7.36
C ALA A 134 -16.08 -18.67 -7.68
N ALA A 135 -14.87 -19.07 -7.29
CA ALA A 135 -14.38 -20.44 -7.53
C ALA A 135 -15.23 -21.50 -6.85
N LEU A 136 -15.68 -21.28 -5.61
CA LEU A 136 -16.57 -22.19 -4.90
C LEU A 136 -17.97 -22.27 -5.57
N ALA A 137 -18.48 -21.16 -6.08
CA ALA A 137 -19.74 -21.12 -6.83
C ALA A 137 -19.65 -21.93 -8.14
N ASP A 138 -18.49 -21.98 -8.78
CA ASP A 138 -18.19 -22.81 -9.94
C ASP A 138 -17.95 -24.30 -9.61
N GLY A 139 -18.12 -24.71 -8.35
CA GLY A 139 -17.95 -26.09 -7.91
C GLY A 139 -16.51 -26.51 -7.62
N ALA A 140 -15.57 -25.56 -7.53
CA ALA A 140 -14.20 -25.86 -7.13
C ALA A 140 -14.14 -26.30 -5.65
N THR A 141 -13.19 -27.13 -5.32
CA THR A 141 -12.87 -27.47 -3.92
C THR A 141 -12.24 -26.27 -3.21
N VAL A 142 -12.29 -26.23 -1.87
CA VAL A 142 -11.65 -25.19 -1.06
C VAL A 142 -10.16 -25.05 -1.39
N THR A 143 -9.47 -26.17 -1.63
CA THR A 143 -8.04 -26.19 -2.01
C THR A 143 -7.81 -25.52 -3.36
N GLU A 144 -8.64 -25.82 -4.36
CA GLU A 144 -8.56 -25.21 -5.68
C GLU A 144 -8.89 -23.73 -5.64
N ALA A 145 -9.93 -23.34 -4.90
CA ALA A 145 -10.30 -21.93 -4.70
C ALA A 145 -9.15 -21.13 -4.05
N THR A 146 -8.51 -21.70 -3.03
CA THR A 146 -7.34 -21.10 -2.38
C THR A 146 -6.14 -20.98 -3.33
N SER A 147 -5.93 -21.99 -4.18
CA SER A 147 -4.87 -21.98 -5.20
C SER A 147 -5.10 -20.89 -6.24
N ARG A 148 -6.33 -20.74 -6.76
CA ARG A 148 -6.70 -19.67 -7.71
C ARG A 148 -6.52 -18.28 -7.09
N GLN A 149 -6.96 -18.10 -5.84
CA GLN A 149 -6.74 -16.87 -5.08
C GLN A 149 -5.24 -16.54 -4.96
N GLY A 150 -4.43 -17.53 -4.55
CA GLY A 150 -2.99 -17.38 -4.42
C GLY A 150 -2.30 -17.00 -5.72
N ALA A 151 -2.72 -17.60 -6.85
CA ALA A 151 -2.19 -17.29 -8.17
C ALA A 151 -2.51 -15.84 -8.57
N LEU A 152 -3.76 -15.40 -8.42
CA LEU A 152 -4.15 -14.03 -8.78
C LEU A 152 -3.48 -12.98 -7.89
N PHE A 153 -3.42 -13.23 -6.58
CA PHE A 153 -2.69 -12.38 -5.64
C PHE A 153 -1.18 -12.34 -5.97
N GLY A 154 -0.60 -13.48 -6.36
CA GLY A 154 0.78 -13.56 -6.82
C GLY A 154 1.06 -12.71 -8.05
N ILE A 155 0.13 -12.63 -9.00
CA ILE A 155 0.23 -11.74 -10.18
C ILE A 155 0.20 -10.28 -9.74
N VAL A 156 -0.72 -9.88 -8.85
CA VAL A 156 -0.78 -8.51 -8.32
C VAL A 156 0.54 -8.12 -7.67
N GLN A 157 1.03 -8.93 -6.75
CA GLN A 157 2.27 -8.64 -6.00
C GLN A 157 3.53 -8.76 -6.88
N GLY A 158 3.56 -9.71 -7.79
CA GLY A 158 4.67 -9.88 -8.75
C GLY A 158 4.78 -8.69 -9.70
N SER A 159 3.67 -8.25 -10.29
CA SER A 159 3.65 -7.07 -11.16
C SER A 159 4.01 -5.79 -10.40
N ALA A 160 3.51 -5.62 -9.18
CA ALA A 160 3.89 -4.52 -8.30
C ALA A 160 5.40 -4.49 -8.02
N MET A 161 5.98 -5.65 -7.70
CA MET A 161 7.41 -5.80 -7.43
C MET A 161 8.29 -5.48 -8.65
N LEU A 162 7.92 -5.99 -9.82
CA LEU A 162 8.66 -5.75 -11.06
C LEU A 162 8.54 -4.28 -11.51
N TRP A 163 7.40 -3.67 -11.27
CA TRP A 163 7.14 -2.28 -11.65
C TRP A 163 7.80 -1.26 -10.72
N ALA A 164 7.89 -1.55 -9.41
CA ALA A 164 8.34 -0.60 -8.39
C ALA A 164 9.72 0.02 -8.66
N PRO A 165 10.78 -0.72 -9.12
CA PRO A 165 12.07 -0.12 -9.43
C PRO A 165 12.00 0.87 -10.60
N PHE A 166 11.23 0.54 -11.64
CA PHE A 166 11.03 1.42 -12.79
C PHE A 166 10.30 2.70 -12.40
N PHE A 167 9.22 2.59 -11.63
CA PHE A 167 8.46 3.74 -11.15
C PHE A 167 9.26 4.59 -10.16
N GLY A 168 10.09 3.96 -9.31
CA GLY A 168 11.03 4.65 -8.43
C GLY A 168 12.07 5.47 -9.21
N TRP A 169 12.66 4.89 -10.26
CA TRP A 169 13.55 5.62 -11.15
C TRP A 169 12.86 6.80 -11.86
N LEU A 170 11.60 6.62 -12.27
CA LEU A 170 10.81 7.69 -12.85
C LEU A 170 10.53 8.81 -11.84
N ALA A 171 10.32 8.48 -10.57
CA ALA A 171 10.10 9.41 -9.48
C ALA A 171 11.26 10.40 -9.26
N ASP A 172 12.48 10.01 -9.61
CA ASP A 172 13.64 10.89 -9.53
C ASP A 172 13.74 11.89 -10.69
N LYS A 173 13.03 11.63 -11.80
CA LYS A 173 13.14 12.42 -13.04
C LYS A 173 11.99 13.38 -13.28
N ILE A 174 10.83 13.14 -12.70
CA ILE A 174 9.62 13.94 -12.95
C ILE A 174 9.14 14.66 -11.69
N ASP A 175 8.37 15.73 -11.90
CA ASP A 175 7.73 16.46 -10.81
C ASP A 175 6.79 15.56 -10.00
N ARG A 176 6.78 15.74 -8.70
CA ARG A 176 6.08 14.87 -7.72
C ARG A 176 4.57 14.85 -7.89
N VAL A 177 3.97 15.99 -8.24
CA VAL A 177 2.52 16.06 -8.52
C VAL A 177 2.19 15.29 -9.81
N THR A 178 3.07 15.39 -10.82
CA THR A 178 2.94 14.60 -12.06
C THR A 178 3.07 13.10 -11.78
N LEU A 179 3.98 12.72 -10.87
CA LEU A 179 4.12 11.33 -10.44
C LEU A 179 2.81 10.82 -9.81
N VAL A 180 2.15 11.61 -8.96
CA VAL A 180 0.84 11.27 -8.39
C VAL A 180 -0.22 11.17 -9.48
N ILE A 181 -0.22 12.07 -10.47
CA ILE A 181 -1.15 11.99 -11.62
C ILE A 181 -0.98 10.67 -12.36
N MET A 182 0.25 10.29 -12.70
CA MET A 182 0.54 9.02 -13.39
C MET A 182 0.12 7.81 -12.56
N ALA A 183 0.45 7.83 -11.25
CA ALA A 183 0.06 6.76 -10.34
C ALA A 183 -1.46 6.59 -10.26
N THR A 184 -2.20 7.69 -10.15
CA THR A 184 -3.67 7.66 -10.09
C THR A 184 -4.31 7.22 -11.40
N VAL A 185 -3.75 7.58 -12.56
CA VAL A 185 -4.22 7.06 -13.87
C VAL A 185 -4.07 5.53 -13.93
N LEU A 186 -2.92 5.01 -13.53
CA LEU A 186 -2.67 3.57 -13.48
C LEU A 186 -3.60 2.87 -12.49
N SER A 187 -3.85 3.48 -11.31
CA SER A 187 -4.79 2.97 -10.32
C SER A 187 -6.23 2.95 -10.86
N VAL A 188 -6.70 4.04 -11.48
CA VAL A 188 -8.04 4.09 -12.10
C VAL A 188 -8.21 2.99 -13.13
N ALA A 189 -7.22 2.79 -14.00
CA ALA A 189 -7.25 1.76 -15.03
C ALA A 189 -7.26 0.34 -14.40
N GLY A 190 -6.38 0.07 -13.43
CA GLY A 190 -6.27 -1.24 -12.78
C GLY A 190 -7.51 -1.61 -11.97
N TYR A 191 -7.95 -0.70 -11.08
CA TYR A 191 -9.16 -0.90 -10.28
C TYR A 191 -10.43 -0.94 -11.13
N GLY A 192 -10.52 -0.07 -12.14
CA GLY A 192 -11.65 -0.04 -13.07
C GLY A 192 -11.77 -1.34 -13.87
N TRP A 193 -10.66 -1.80 -14.45
CA TRP A 193 -10.67 -3.06 -15.21
C TRP A 193 -11.01 -4.25 -14.31
N MET A 194 -10.34 -4.37 -13.15
CA MET A 194 -10.64 -5.44 -12.21
C MET A 194 -12.10 -5.42 -11.75
N GLY A 195 -12.61 -4.24 -11.36
CA GLY A 195 -13.99 -4.10 -10.92
C GLY A 195 -15.03 -4.39 -12.01
N LEU A 196 -14.70 -4.25 -13.29
CA LEU A 196 -15.58 -4.57 -14.42
C LEU A 196 -15.44 -6.03 -14.90
N THR A 197 -14.44 -6.78 -14.41
CA THR A 197 -14.27 -8.20 -14.73
C THR A 197 -15.48 -8.99 -14.24
N PRO A 198 -16.12 -9.82 -15.08
CA PRO A 198 -17.30 -10.59 -14.67
C PRO A 198 -16.97 -11.66 -13.64
N ASP A 199 -15.88 -12.40 -13.87
CA ASP A 199 -15.41 -13.46 -13.01
C ASP A 199 -13.87 -13.41 -12.85
N PRO A 200 -13.35 -13.17 -11.63
CA PRO A 200 -11.92 -13.11 -11.38
C PRO A 200 -11.29 -14.51 -11.28
N ALA A 201 -12.09 -15.56 -11.12
CA ALA A 201 -11.59 -16.93 -10.98
C ALA A 201 -11.27 -17.60 -12.32
N VAL A 202 -11.79 -17.04 -13.44
CA VAL A 202 -11.70 -17.64 -14.77
C VAL A 202 -11.23 -16.63 -15.81
N GLY A 203 -10.24 -17.03 -16.63
CA GLY A 203 -9.87 -16.36 -17.85
C GLY A 203 -8.67 -15.40 -17.79
N GLY A 204 -8.04 -15.22 -18.98
CA GLY A 204 -6.85 -14.38 -19.15
C GLY A 204 -7.08 -12.88 -18.88
N ALA A 205 -8.32 -12.39 -19.02
CA ALA A 205 -8.67 -11.00 -18.71
C ALA A 205 -8.48 -10.66 -17.21
N ALA A 206 -8.78 -11.60 -16.31
CA ALA A 206 -8.55 -11.43 -14.88
C ALA A 206 -7.05 -11.28 -14.54
N PHE A 207 -6.19 -12.02 -15.22
CA PHE A 207 -4.74 -11.92 -15.02
C PHE A 207 -4.18 -10.57 -15.50
N GLY A 208 -4.67 -10.07 -16.65
CA GLY A 208 -4.31 -8.73 -17.13
C GLY A 208 -4.77 -7.63 -16.18
N ALA A 209 -6.01 -7.72 -15.69
CA ALA A 209 -6.57 -6.80 -14.71
C ALA A 209 -5.78 -6.84 -13.38
N ALA A 210 -5.43 -8.03 -12.88
CA ALA A 210 -4.63 -8.22 -11.69
C ALA A 210 -3.22 -7.63 -11.82
N ALA A 211 -2.57 -7.80 -12.98
CA ALA A 211 -1.26 -7.22 -13.25
C ALA A 211 -1.32 -5.69 -13.24
N LEU A 212 -2.30 -5.10 -13.93
CA LEU A 212 -2.48 -3.64 -13.95
C LEU A 212 -2.87 -3.09 -12.57
N LEU A 213 -3.67 -3.84 -11.81
CA LEU A 213 -4.03 -3.53 -10.43
C LEU A 213 -2.78 -3.41 -9.55
N GLY A 214 -1.85 -4.39 -9.64
CA GLY A 214 -0.59 -4.38 -8.90
C GLY A 214 0.32 -3.21 -9.29
N ILE A 215 0.40 -2.88 -10.58
CA ILE A 215 1.11 -1.72 -11.10
C ILE A 215 0.52 -0.42 -10.53
N GLY A 216 -0.80 -0.26 -10.55
CA GLY A 216 -1.50 0.90 -9.99
C GLY A 216 -1.25 1.05 -8.50
N GLN A 217 -1.41 -0.03 -7.73
CA GLN A 217 -1.18 -0.08 -6.28
C GLN A 217 0.25 0.35 -5.92
N ALA A 218 1.26 -0.26 -6.54
CA ALA A 218 2.66 0.09 -6.29
C ALA A 218 2.95 1.56 -6.62
N SER A 219 2.42 2.06 -7.74
CA SER A 219 2.56 3.46 -8.15
C SER A 219 1.95 4.41 -7.13
N GLY A 220 0.73 4.13 -6.64
CA GLY A 220 0.04 4.95 -5.64
C GLY A 220 0.80 5.04 -4.31
N ILE A 221 1.29 3.90 -3.81
CA ILE A 221 2.08 3.84 -2.58
C ILE A 221 3.38 4.64 -2.72
N LEU A 222 4.14 4.41 -3.80
CA LEU A 222 5.42 5.09 -4.03
C LEU A 222 5.23 6.61 -4.24
N ALA A 223 4.26 7.02 -5.07
CA ALA A 223 4.00 8.43 -5.34
C ALA A 223 3.59 9.19 -4.06
N SER A 224 2.73 8.60 -3.21
CA SER A 224 2.32 9.22 -1.95
C SER A 224 3.50 9.42 -1.00
N GLN A 225 4.40 8.44 -0.90
CA GLN A 225 5.59 8.50 -0.04
C GLN A 225 6.62 9.52 -0.54
N VAL A 226 6.87 9.56 -1.85
CA VAL A 226 7.81 10.52 -2.45
C VAL A 226 7.30 11.95 -2.30
N LEU A 227 6.00 12.18 -2.54
CA LEU A 227 5.39 13.50 -2.39
C LEU A 227 5.54 14.02 -0.95
N ILE A 228 5.18 13.21 0.06
CA ILE A 228 5.24 13.66 1.45
C ILE A 228 6.66 13.85 1.95
N ALA A 229 7.61 13.01 1.53
CA ALA A 229 9.00 13.12 1.95
C ALA A 229 9.63 14.46 1.58
N GLN A 230 9.19 15.06 0.48
CA GLN A 230 9.72 16.35 -0.02
C GLN A 230 8.91 17.56 0.44
N GLU A 231 7.58 17.44 0.53
CA GLU A 231 6.71 18.57 0.87
C GLU A 231 6.61 18.82 2.38
N ALA A 232 7.00 17.85 3.23
CA ALA A 232 6.91 17.96 4.67
C ALA A 232 7.99 18.93 5.21
N PRO A 233 7.61 20.11 5.77
CA PRO A 233 8.57 21.06 6.33
C PRO A 233 9.37 20.43 7.48
N GLY A 234 10.70 20.65 7.53
CA GLY A 234 11.58 20.03 8.53
C GLY A 234 11.11 20.21 9.96
N ALA A 235 10.69 21.43 10.33
CA ALA A 235 10.25 21.77 11.69
C ALA A 235 9.00 21.00 12.17
N ILE A 236 8.11 20.55 11.25
CA ILE A 236 6.86 19.87 11.58
C ILE A 236 6.74 18.52 10.87
N ARG A 237 7.87 18.00 10.33
CA ARG A 237 7.88 16.76 9.53
C ARG A 237 7.23 15.59 10.24
N GLY A 238 7.51 15.40 11.54
CA GLY A 238 6.90 14.34 12.34
C GLY A 238 5.39 14.46 12.44
N ALA A 239 4.86 15.67 12.63
CA ALA A 239 3.42 15.93 12.70
C ALA A 239 2.74 15.64 11.34
N VAL A 240 3.37 16.05 10.24
CA VAL A 240 2.86 15.81 8.86
C VAL A 240 2.87 14.32 8.53
N ILE A 241 3.94 13.58 8.83
CA ILE A 241 4.02 12.13 8.63
C ILE A 241 2.97 11.40 9.50
N GLY A 242 2.75 11.86 10.74
CA GLY A 242 1.69 11.34 11.61
C GLY A 242 0.31 11.51 10.98
N MET A 243 0.02 12.65 10.37
CA MET A 243 -1.24 12.89 9.65
C MET A 243 -1.39 12.04 8.39
N VAL A 244 -0.31 11.75 7.66
CA VAL A 244 -0.33 10.77 6.54
C VAL A 244 -0.78 9.41 7.05
N GLY A 245 -0.24 8.95 8.20
CA GLY A 245 -0.69 7.72 8.84
C GLY A 245 -2.16 7.75 9.25
N PHE A 246 -2.62 8.86 9.83
CA PHE A 246 -4.01 9.06 10.24
C PHE A 246 -4.99 9.00 9.05
N PHE A 247 -4.72 9.76 7.97
CA PHE A 247 -5.55 9.72 6.77
C PHE A 247 -5.51 8.35 6.09
N GLY A 248 -4.37 7.66 6.12
CA GLY A 248 -4.26 6.29 5.66
C GLY A 248 -5.15 5.32 6.46
N ALA A 249 -5.17 5.44 7.78
CA ALA A 249 -6.06 4.64 8.64
C ALA A 249 -7.55 4.92 8.37
N LEU A 250 -7.91 6.19 8.13
CA LEU A 250 -9.26 6.54 7.70
C LEU A 250 -9.62 5.91 6.36
N GLY A 251 -8.67 5.81 5.42
CA GLY A 251 -8.86 5.13 4.14
C GLY A 251 -9.18 3.64 4.33
N ILE A 252 -8.43 2.96 5.18
CA ILE A 252 -8.68 1.56 5.55
C ILE A 252 -10.10 1.40 6.12
N LEU A 253 -10.47 2.21 7.13
CA LEU A 253 -11.77 2.12 7.77
C LEU A 253 -12.93 2.41 6.80
N ALA A 254 -12.79 3.45 5.99
CA ALA A 254 -13.82 3.85 5.03
C ALA A 254 -14.06 2.74 4.00
N ILE A 255 -12.99 2.21 3.39
CA ILE A 255 -13.15 1.19 2.35
C ILE A 255 -13.56 -0.16 2.92
N SER A 256 -13.11 -0.52 4.13
CA SER A 256 -13.55 -1.75 4.78
C SER A 256 -15.06 -1.75 4.99
N LYS A 257 -15.64 -0.63 5.44
CA LYS A 257 -17.07 -0.51 5.68
C LYS A 257 -17.87 -0.34 4.38
N ILE A 258 -17.52 0.66 3.58
CA ILE A 258 -18.25 0.98 2.34
C ILE A 258 -18.08 -0.14 1.32
N GLY A 259 -16.87 -0.67 1.19
CA GLY A 259 -16.56 -1.79 0.31
C GLY A 259 -17.29 -3.07 0.72
N GLY A 260 -17.35 -3.38 2.03
CA GLY A 260 -18.10 -4.53 2.53
C GLY A 260 -19.58 -4.44 2.20
N ILE A 261 -20.23 -3.30 2.50
CA ILE A 261 -21.63 -3.09 2.14
C ILE A 261 -21.86 -3.20 0.63
N ALA A 262 -20.99 -2.63 -0.17
CA ALA A 262 -21.11 -2.67 -1.62
C ALA A 262 -20.85 -4.06 -2.21
N PHE A 263 -19.93 -4.83 -1.60
CA PHE A 263 -19.64 -6.21 -1.96
C PHE A 263 -20.89 -7.10 -1.79
N ASP A 264 -21.57 -6.96 -0.63
CA ASP A 264 -22.74 -7.77 -0.28
C ASP A 264 -24.02 -7.30 -0.98
N ALA A 265 -24.25 -5.96 -1.04
CA ALA A 265 -25.52 -5.40 -1.49
C ALA A 265 -25.60 -5.13 -3.00
N TRP A 266 -24.45 -4.98 -3.67
CA TRP A 266 -24.42 -4.67 -5.10
C TRP A 266 -23.81 -5.80 -5.91
N ARG A 267 -22.46 -5.97 -5.83
CA ARG A 267 -21.74 -7.07 -6.48
C ARG A 267 -20.31 -7.21 -5.93
N PRO A 268 -19.68 -8.38 -6.03
CA PRO A 268 -18.33 -8.59 -5.50
C PRO A 268 -17.22 -7.68 -6.09
N GLY A 269 -17.40 -7.23 -7.34
CA GLY A 269 -16.50 -6.26 -7.98
C GLY A 269 -16.70 -4.80 -7.54
N ALA A 270 -17.78 -4.49 -6.78
CA ALA A 270 -18.13 -3.11 -6.40
C ALA A 270 -17.04 -2.37 -5.60
N PRO A 271 -16.32 -2.98 -4.63
CA PRO A 271 -15.23 -2.29 -3.93
C PRO A 271 -14.15 -1.74 -4.87
N PHE A 272 -13.84 -2.46 -5.95
CA PHE A 272 -12.87 -2.04 -6.96
C PHE A 272 -13.38 -0.83 -7.76
N ILE A 273 -14.66 -0.82 -8.13
CA ILE A 273 -15.28 0.32 -8.83
C ILE A 273 -15.32 1.56 -7.95
N ILE A 274 -15.66 1.40 -6.67
CA ILE A 274 -15.65 2.50 -5.70
C ILE A 274 -14.22 3.08 -5.58
N MET A 275 -13.23 2.20 -5.52
CA MET A 275 -11.83 2.64 -5.44
C MET A 275 -11.36 3.31 -6.73
N ALA A 276 -11.77 2.82 -7.90
CA ALA A 276 -11.53 3.51 -9.17
C ALA A 276 -12.14 4.92 -9.15
N GLY A 277 -13.37 5.06 -8.67
CA GLY A 277 -14.04 6.36 -8.50
C GLY A 277 -13.30 7.29 -7.53
N ALA A 278 -12.83 6.78 -6.40
CA ALA A 278 -12.03 7.55 -5.45
C ALA A 278 -10.70 8.02 -6.07
N ASN A 279 -10.05 7.17 -6.86
CA ASN A 279 -8.83 7.54 -7.59
C ASN A 279 -9.13 8.54 -8.72
N VAL A 280 -10.30 8.55 -9.36
CA VAL A 280 -10.71 9.61 -10.30
C VAL A 280 -10.82 10.96 -9.58
N LEU A 281 -11.39 11.00 -8.39
CA LEU A 281 -11.46 12.23 -7.59
C LEU A 281 -10.05 12.72 -7.18
N LEU A 282 -9.19 11.78 -6.79
CA LEU A 282 -7.79 12.09 -6.48
C LEU A 282 -7.05 12.62 -7.70
N LEU A 283 -7.28 12.03 -8.88
CA LEU A 283 -6.71 12.48 -10.15
C LEU A 283 -7.13 13.91 -10.47
N ALA A 284 -8.42 14.21 -10.38
CA ALA A 284 -8.93 15.57 -10.60
C ALA A 284 -8.29 16.57 -9.63
N TYR A 285 -8.14 16.21 -8.35
CA TYR A 285 -7.48 17.03 -7.36
C TYR A 285 -5.99 17.24 -7.66
N ALA A 286 -5.28 16.18 -8.08
CA ALA A 286 -3.87 16.26 -8.45
C ALA A 286 -3.63 17.18 -9.66
N ILE A 287 -4.49 17.09 -10.69
CA ILE A 287 -4.46 17.98 -11.86
C ILE A 287 -4.69 19.43 -11.42
N TRP A 288 -5.66 19.69 -10.56
CA TRP A 288 -5.93 21.03 -10.04
C TRP A 288 -4.74 21.61 -9.25
N VAL A 289 -4.08 20.80 -8.41
CA VAL A 289 -2.88 21.22 -7.67
C VAL A 289 -1.75 21.58 -8.65
N ARG A 290 -1.58 20.79 -9.72
CA ARG A 290 -0.54 21.04 -10.71
C ARG A 290 -0.76 22.35 -11.47
N THR A 291 -1.96 22.62 -11.92
CA THR A 291 -2.28 23.85 -12.66
C THR A 291 -2.03 25.10 -11.80
N ARG A 292 -2.37 25.05 -10.50
CA ARG A 292 -2.13 26.18 -9.59
C ARG A 292 -0.65 26.41 -9.25
N SER A 293 0.18 25.35 -9.19
CA SER A 293 1.62 25.52 -8.96
C SER A 293 2.33 26.14 -10.17
N SER A 294 1.98 25.71 -11.38
CA SER A 294 2.54 26.26 -12.62
C SER A 294 2.23 27.78 -12.78
N SER A 295 1.04 28.21 -12.39
CA SER A 295 0.66 29.63 -12.46
C SER A 295 1.45 30.51 -11.48
N ARG A 296 1.86 29.98 -10.33
CA ARG A 296 2.70 30.75 -9.36
C ARG A 296 4.15 30.90 -9.81
N ASP A 297 4.70 29.86 -10.43
CA ASP A 297 6.08 29.90 -10.93
C ASP A 297 6.22 30.90 -12.12
N HIS A 298 5.18 31.02 -12.95
CA HIS A 298 5.12 32.02 -14.02
C HIS A 298 5.02 33.45 -13.50
N LEU A 299 4.28 33.70 -12.41
CA LEU A 299 4.15 35.02 -11.80
C LEU A 299 5.39 35.44 -10.99
N ALA A 300 6.21 34.50 -10.55
CA ALA A 300 7.47 34.78 -9.84
C ALA A 300 8.67 35.00 -10.77
N SER A 301 8.51 34.71 -12.07
CA SER A 301 9.55 34.89 -13.11
C SER A 301 9.36 36.17 -13.96
N VAL A 302 8.31 36.94 -13.70
CA VAL A 302 8.03 38.26 -14.28
C VAL A 302 8.28 39.36 -13.22
#